data_19c1cd8271d19593affa15ef946b9137
#
_entry.id   19c1cd8271d19593affa15ef946b9137
#
_cell.length_a   1.000
_cell.length_b   1.000
_cell.length_c   1.000
_cell.angle_alpha   90.00
_cell.angle_beta   90.00
_cell.angle_gamma   90.00
#
_symmetry.space_group_name_H-M   'P 1'
#
loop_
_entity.id
_entity.type
_entity.pdbx_description
1 polymer ?
#
loop_
_entity_poly.entity_id
_entity_poly.type
_entity_poly.pdbx_seq_one_letter_code
_entity_poly.pdbx_strand_id
1 'polypeptide(L)'
;MSITPRRHVAVGLLCRAAGLGLGIIADHIVPDPQTHHPVAVFGAAVARLEKTMYADSTRRGTLFTVTCLTPLAVIGGAVDRLTRNRPALRIATTALATWAVVGSASLAREGRAMAGHLANGDLVAARKRLPHLCGRDPDALDAAEIARGAVESMAENASDAAVASLWWGAVAGLPGLLVHRGAN
;
A
#
# COMPACT_ATOMS: atom_id res chain seq x y z
N MET A 1 -38.45 3.89 -14.72
CA MET A 1 -38.36 4.30 -13.31
C MET A 1 -37.01 4.98 -13.10
N SER A 2 -36.99 6.33 -13.13
CA SER A 2 -35.74 7.11 -13.08
C SER A 2 -35.18 7.09 -11.67
N ILE A 3 -34.03 6.41 -11.46
CA ILE A 3 -33.34 6.37 -10.17
C ILE A 3 -32.74 7.78 -9.94
N THR A 4 -33.11 8.42 -8.83
CA THR A 4 -32.64 9.77 -8.50
C THR A 4 -31.10 9.81 -8.37
N PRO A 5 -30.43 10.92 -8.77
CA PRO A 5 -28.96 11.06 -8.68
C PRO A 5 -28.36 10.73 -7.30
N ARG A 6 -29.10 11.02 -6.23
CA ARG A 6 -28.69 10.69 -4.84
C ARG A 6 -28.54 9.19 -4.58
N ARG A 7 -29.38 8.34 -5.17
CA ARG A 7 -29.29 6.88 -5.04
C ARG A 7 -28.04 6.33 -5.72
N HIS A 8 -27.64 6.86 -6.87
CA HIS A 8 -26.41 6.42 -7.55
C HIS A 8 -25.15 6.76 -6.74
N VAL A 9 -25.10 7.92 -6.09
CA VAL A 9 -23.99 8.32 -5.24
C VAL A 9 -23.91 7.40 -4.01
N ALA A 10 -25.04 7.17 -3.32
CA ALA A 10 -25.07 6.31 -2.15
C ALA A 10 -24.64 4.86 -2.47
N VAL A 11 -25.15 4.27 -3.56
CA VAL A 11 -24.72 2.94 -4.01
C VAL A 11 -23.23 2.91 -4.32
N GLY A 12 -22.70 3.97 -4.96
CA GLY A 12 -21.28 4.07 -5.25
C GLY A 12 -20.40 4.07 -4.00
N LEU A 13 -20.80 4.80 -2.95
CA LEU A 13 -20.09 4.83 -1.67
C LEU A 13 -20.17 3.49 -0.93
N LEU A 14 -21.34 2.85 -0.93
CA LEU A 14 -21.50 1.52 -0.32
C LEU A 14 -20.64 0.46 -1.02
N CYS A 15 -20.57 0.48 -2.35
CA CYS A 15 -19.70 -0.43 -3.10
C CYS A 15 -18.21 -0.20 -2.76
N ARG A 16 -17.78 1.06 -2.60
CA ARG A 16 -16.40 1.37 -2.15
C ARG A 16 -16.15 0.81 -0.75
N ALA A 17 -17.01 1.15 0.20
CA ALA A 17 -16.86 0.69 1.58
C ALA A 17 -16.81 -0.85 1.66
N ALA A 18 -17.71 -1.54 0.95
CA ALA A 18 -17.71 -2.99 0.87
C ALA A 18 -16.43 -3.53 0.23
N GLY A 19 -15.97 -2.93 -0.88
CA GLY A 19 -14.74 -3.33 -1.55
C GLY A 19 -13.50 -3.13 -0.69
N LEU A 20 -13.36 -1.99 -0.02
CA LEU A 20 -12.26 -1.73 0.91
C LEU A 20 -12.26 -2.72 2.08
N GLY A 21 -13.44 -2.97 2.70
CA GLY A 21 -13.57 -3.93 3.78
C GLY A 21 -13.22 -5.36 3.36
N LEU A 22 -13.73 -5.82 2.21
CA LEU A 22 -13.40 -7.15 1.66
C LEU A 22 -11.92 -7.25 1.29
N GLY A 23 -11.28 -6.19 0.80
CA GLY A 23 -9.86 -6.19 0.50
C GLY A 23 -8.99 -6.33 1.75
N ILE A 24 -9.37 -5.68 2.87
CA ILE A 24 -8.70 -5.86 4.17
C ILE A 24 -8.87 -7.31 4.65
N ILE A 25 -10.07 -7.86 4.57
CA ILE A 25 -10.31 -9.25 4.93
C ILE A 25 -9.47 -10.19 4.08
N ALA A 26 -9.40 -9.95 2.77
CA ALA A 26 -8.58 -10.72 1.85
C ALA A 26 -7.08 -10.64 2.21
N ASP A 27 -6.55 -9.47 2.58
CA ASP A 27 -5.16 -9.28 3.03
C ASP A 27 -4.81 -10.16 4.25
N HIS A 28 -5.77 -10.39 5.14
CA HIS A 28 -5.57 -11.26 6.31
C HIS A 28 -5.68 -12.76 6.01
N ILE A 29 -6.46 -13.16 5.01
CA ILE A 29 -6.76 -14.56 4.67
C ILE A 29 -5.85 -15.07 3.58
N VAL A 30 -5.57 -14.24 2.56
CA VAL A 30 -4.76 -14.59 1.39
C VAL A 30 -3.36 -14.01 1.57
N PRO A 31 -2.34 -14.85 1.82
CA PRO A 31 -0.98 -14.36 1.99
C PRO A 31 -0.50 -13.59 0.76
N ASP A 32 0.27 -12.54 0.99
CA ASP A 32 0.95 -11.82 -0.09
C ASP A 32 1.85 -12.78 -0.87
N PRO A 33 1.83 -12.74 -2.20
CA PRO A 33 2.75 -13.49 -3.01
C PRO A 33 4.19 -13.03 -2.72
N GLN A 34 5.06 -13.99 -2.40
CA GLN A 34 6.48 -13.71 -2.10
C GLN A 34 7.24 -13.20 -3.34
N THR A 35 6.73 -13.53 -4.53
CA THR A 35 7.29 -13.11 -5.81
C THR A 35 6.23 -12.38 -6.62
N HIS A 36 6.66 -11.35 -7.37
CA HIS A 36 5.78 -10.59 -8.28
C HIS A 36 4.61 -9.86 -7.58
N HIS A 37 4.77 -9.49 -6.31
CA HIS A 37 3.78 -8.64 -5.65
C HIS A 37 3.59 -7.33 -6.44
N PRO A 38 2.35 -6.87 -6.72
CA PRO A 38 2.12 -5.71 -7.59
C PRO A 38 2.88 -4.45 -7.16
N VAL A 39 2.96 -4.18 -5.86
CA VAL A 39 3.71 -3.04 -5.31
C VAL A 39 5.22 -3.20 -5.55
N ALA A 40 5.77 -4.39 -5.36
CA ALA A 40 7.19 -4.65 -5.62
C ALA A 40 7.54 -4.55 -7.11
N VAL A 41 6.66 -5.03 -7.99
CA VAL A 41 6.82 -4.88 -9.45
C VAL A 41 6.80 -3.42 -9.86
N PHE A 42 5.85 -2.64 -9.32
CA PHE A 42 5.78 -1.21 -9.54
C PHE A 42 7.05 -0.50 -9.01
N GLY A 43 7.48 -0.77 -7.78
CA GLY A 43 8.70 -0.21 -7.21
C GLY A 43 9.95 -0.52 -8.04
N ALA A 44 10.08 -1.74 -8.55
CA ALA A 44 11.18 -2.11 -9.45
C ALA A 44 11.14 -1.35 -10.79
N ALA A 45 9.95 -1.09 -11.33
CA ALA A 45 9.80 -0.29 -12.55
C ALA A 45 10.17 1.18 -12.29
N VAL A 46 9.70 1.75 -11.15
CA VAL A 46 10.04 3.11 -10.71
C VAL A 46 11.55 3.27 -10.50
N ALA A 47 12.20 2.32 -9.82
CA ALA A 47 13.65 2.36 -9.60
C ALA A 47 14.46 2.27 -10.92
N ARG A 48 13.96 1.56 -11.92
CA ARG A 48 14.60 1.56 -13.27
C ARG A 48 14.41 2.91 -13.97
N LEU A 49 13.22 3.50 -13.89
CA LEU A 49 12.90 4.78 -14.49
C LEU A 49 13.73 5.90 -13.83
N GLU A 50 13.89 5.86 -12.51
CA GLU A 50 14.71 6.79 -11.74
C GLU A 50 16.12 6.88 -12.29
N LYS A 51 16.79 5.74 -12.53
CA LYS A 51 18.15 5.68 -13.09
C LYS A 51 18.32 6.43 -14.42
N THR A 52 17.23 6.54 -15.19
CA THR A 52 17.24 7.20 -16.50
C THR A 52 16.82 8.68 -16.43
N MET A 53 16.01 9.03 -15.45
CA MET A 53 15.40 10.37 -15.33
C MET A 53 16.05 11.23 -14.24
N TYR A 54 16.87 10.63 -13.36
CA TYR A 54 17.46 11.34 -12.23
C TYR A 54 18.34 12.51 -12.68
N ALA A 55 18.06 13.67 -12.14
CA ALA A 55 18.94 14.83 -12.16
C ALA A 55 18.59 15.69 -10.93
N ASP A 56 19.57 16.35 -10.36
CA ASP A 56 19.39 17.25 -9.21
C ASP A 56 18.67 18.53 -9.67
N SER A 57 17.34 18.39 -9.86
CA SER A 57 16.49 19.46 -10.38
C SER A 57 15.03 19.20 -10.01
N THR A 58 14.36 20.17 -9.41
CA THR A 58 12.93 20.15 -9.09
C THR A 58 12.06 19.80 -10.31
N ARG A 59 12.40 20.36 -11.48
CA ARG A 59 11.66 20.09 -12.73
C ARG A 59 11.74 18.62 -13.12
N ARG A 60 12.91 17.99 -12.99
CA ARG A 60 13.08 16.56 -13.28
C ARG A 60 12.36 15.69 -12.27
N GLY A 61 12.44 16.03 -10.98
CA GLY A 61 11.67 15.34 -9.92
C GLY A 61 10.17 15.41 -10.14
N THR A 62 9.65 16.60 -10.49
CA THR A 62 8.22 16.75 -10.83
C THR A 62 7.82 15.88 -12.03
N LEU A 63 8.62 15.91 -13.10
CA LEU A 63 8.37 15.10 -14.29
C LEU A 63 8.37 13.60 -13.97
N PHE A 64 9.35 13.15 -13.18
CA PHE A 64 9.43 11.78 -12.70
C PHE A 64 8.17 11.37 -11.92
N THR A 65 7.77 12.17 -10.92
CA THR A 65 6.58 11.92 -10.11
C THR A 65 5.32 11.84 -10.97
N VAL A 66 5.12 12.79 -11.88
CA VAL A 66 3.98 12.79 -12.80
C VAL A 66 3.98 11.56 -13.69
N THR A 67 5.14 11.18 -14.22
CA THR A 67 5.29 9.98 -15.08
C THR A 67 4.92 8.70 -14.32
N CYS A 68 5.31 8.57 -13.05
CA CYS A 68 5.00 7.41 -12.22
C CYS A 68 3.52 7.36 -11.80
N LEU A 69 2.95 8.49 -11.39
CA LEU A 69 1.61 8.51 -10.79
C LEU A 69 0.47 8.64 -11.80
N THR A 70 0.68 9.28 -12.95
CA THR A 70 -0.36 9.46 -13.96
C THR A 70 -0.94 8.13 -14.46
N PRO A 71 -0.15 7.09 -14.80
CA PRO A 71 -0.70 5.81 -15.19
C PRO A 71 -1.60 5.17 -14.12
N LEU A 72 -1.24 5.29 -12.84
CA LEU A 72 -2.04 4.79 -11.73
C LEU A 72 -3.39 5.52 -11.62
N ALA A 73 -3.37 6.84 -11.76
CA ALA A 73 -4.58 7.65 -11.78
C ALA A 73 -5.49 7.29 -12.95
N VAL A 74 -4.92 7.13 -14.14
CA VAL A 74 -5.66 6.78 -15.38
C VAL A 74 -6.25 5.37 -15.28
N ILE A 75 -5.47 4.38 -14.86
CA ILE A 75 -5.95 3.00 -14.70
C ILE A 75 -7.05 2.95 -13.65
N GLY A 76 -6.83 3.53 -12.46
CA GLY A 76 -7.83 3.58 -11.41
C GLY A 76 -9.12 4.27 -11.86
N GLY A 77 -9.01 5.42 -12.54
CA GLY A 77 -10.15 6.16 -13.06
C GLY A 77 -10.91 5.41 -14.17
N ALA A 78 -10.18 4.74 -15.06
CA ALA A 78 -10.78 3.91 -16.09
C ALA A 78 -11.57 2.73 -15.50
N VAL A 79 -10.98 2.01 -14.54
CA VAL A 79 -11.66 0.90 -13.85
C VAL A 79 -12.89 1.39 -13.09
N ASP A 80 -12.80 2.48 -12.32
CA ASP A 80 -13.94 3.08 -11.62
C ASP A 80 -15.08 3.47 -12.59
N ARG A 81 -14.72 4.03 -13.77
CA ARG A 81 -15.69 4.42 -14.78
C ARG A 81 -16.35 3.21 -15.43
N LEU A 82 -15.58 2.20 -15.81
CA LEU A 82 -16.07 0.98 -16.48
C LEU A 82 -16.95 0.14 -15.55
N THR A 83 -16.68 0.16 -14.25
CA THR A 83 -17.42 -0.63 -13.24
C THR A 83 -18.58 0.13 -12.60
N ARG A 84 -18.74 1.42 -12.90
CA ARG A 84 -19.71 2.31 -12.25
C ARG A 84 -21.13 1.75 -12.22
N ASN A 85 -21.58 1.12 -13.28
CA ASN A 85 -22.93 0.58 -13.44
C ASN A 85 -23.02 -0.92 -13.11
N ARG A 86 -21.94 -1.51 -12.54
CA ARG A 86 -21.84 -2.95 -12.20
C ARG A 86 -21.38 -3.11 -10.75
N PRO A 87 -22.30 -3.03 -9.76
CA PRO A 87 -21.94 -3.00 -8.34
C PRO A 87 -21.01 -4.14 -7.91
N ALA A 88 -21.31 -5.37 -8.31
CA ALA A 88 -20.48 -6.54 -7.97
C ALA A 88 -19.05 -6.41 -8.51
N LEU A 89 -18.89 -5.98 -9.76
CA LEU A 89 -17.58 -5.80 -10.37
C LEU A 89 -16.81 -4.64 -9.71
N ARG A 90 -17.51 -3.57 -9.34
CA ARG A 90 -16.92 -2.45 -8.61
C ARG A 90 -16.40 -2.87 -7.23
N ILE A 91 -17.19 -3.66 -6.49
CA ILE A 91 -16.76 -4.21 -5.21
C ILE A 91 -15.54 -5.11 -5.41
N ALA A 92 -15.57 -6.03 -6.37
CA ALA A 92 -14.49 -6.96 -6.63
C ALA A 92 -13.18 -6.26 -7.04
N THR A 93 -13.24 -5.27 -7.95
CA THR A 93 -12.04 -4.52 -8.35
C THR A 93 -11.47 -3.65 -7.23
N THR A 94 -12.33 -3.04 -6.41
CA THR A 94 -11.89 -2.30 -5.22
C THR A 94 -11.26 -3.23 -4.19
N ALA A 95 -11.86 -4.40 -3.93
CA ALA A 95 -11.31 -5.39 -3.01
C ALA A 95 -9.95 -5.92 -3.46
N LEU A 96 -9.81 -6.25 -4.74
CA LEU A 96 -8.55 -6.71 -5.32
C LEU A 96 -7.44 -5.66 -5.22
N ALA A 97 -7.76 -4.41 -5.57
CA ALA A 97 -6.81 -3.31 -5.47
C ALA A 97 -6.42 -3.04 -4.00
N THR A 98 -7.37 -3.08 -3.07
CA THR A 98 -7.09 -2.90 -1.65
C THR A 98 -6.19 -4.01 -1.11
N TRP A 99 -6.50 -5.27 -1.41
CA TRP A 99 -5.62 -6.39 -1.08
C TRP A 99 -4.21 -6.20 -1.63
N ALA A 100 -4.08 -5.78 -2.89
CA ALA A 100 -2.79 -5.61 -3.53
C ALA A 100 -1.93 -4.46 -2.98
N VAL A 101 -2.52 -3.46 -2.30
CA VAL A 101 -1.77 -2.28 -1.86
C VAL A 101 -1.59 -2.16 -0.35
N VAL A 102 -2.44 -2.79 0.48
CA VAL A 102 -2.45 -2.56 1.93
C VAL A 102 -1.33 -3.31 2.65
N GLY A 103 -1.16 -4.61 2.43
CA GLY A 103 -0.07 -5.42 3.02
C GLY A 103 0.00 -5.42 4.55
N SER A 104 -1.12 -5.15 5.25
CA SER A 104 -1.15 -5.02 6.71
C SER A 104 -0.87 -6.33 7.44
N ALA A 105 -1.30 -7.44 6.87
CA ALA A 105 -1.04 -8.76 7.43
C ALA A 105 0.44 -9.14 7.36
N SER A 106 1.14 -8.78 6.28
CA SER A 106 2.58 -8.97 6.14
C SER A 106 3.34 -8.14 7.15
N LEU A 107 3.00 -6.86 7.29
CA LEU A 107 3.58 -5.96 8.29
C LEU A 107 3.40 -6.51 9.70
N ALA A 108 2.19 -6.98 10.05
CA ALA A 108 1.92 -7.56 11.36
C ALA A 108 2.71 -8.85 11.62
N ARG A 109 2.97 -9.67 10.59
CA ARG A 109 3.85 -10.85 10.71
C ARG A 109 5.29 -10.46 11.00
N GLU A 110 5.82 -9.47 10.28
CA GLU A 110 7.18 -8.96 10.51
C GLU A 110 7.35 -8.40 11.93
N GLY A 111 6.39 -7.59 12.39
CA GLY A 111 6.42 -7.05 13.75
C GLY A 111 6.38 -8.12 14.84
N ARG A 112 5.50 -9.14 14.69
CA ARG A 112 5.45 -10.27 15.65
C ARG A 112 6.74 -11.10 15.66
N ALA A 113 7.33 -11.32 14.50
CA ALA A 113 8.60 -12.05 14.43
C ALA A 113 9.74 -11.25 15.08
N MET A 114 9.81 -9.94 14.84
CA MET A 114 10.78 -9.06 15.50
C MET A 114 10.59 -9.08 17.03
N ALA A 115 9.36 -8.92 17.50
CA ALA A 115 9.03 -8.98 18.92
C ALA A 115 9.46 -10.33 19.55
N GLY A 116 9.25 -11.44 18.85
CA GLY A 116 9.68 -12.77 19.30
C GLY A 116 11.20 -12.89 19.45
N HIS A 117 11.98 -12.41 18.50
CA HIS A 117 13.45 -12.41 18.58
C HIS A 117 13.94 -11.56 19.77
N LEU A 118 13.41 -10.36 19.93
CA LEU A 118 13.79 -9.47 21.03
C LEU A 118 13.40 -10.04 22.39
N ALA A 119 12.20 -10.62 22.53
CA ALA A 119 11.75 -11.24 23.78
C ALA A 119 12.61 -12.44 24.21
N ASN A 120 13.14 -13.19 23.24
CA ASN A 120 14.03 -14.33 23.49
C ASN A 120 15.51 -13.92 23.63
N GLY A 121 15.85 -12.63 23.55
CA GLY A 121 17.24 -12.15 23.58
C GLY A 121 18.07 -12.51 22.35
N ASP A 122 17.42 -12.97 21.27
CA ASP A 122 18.10 -13.34 20.02
C ASP A 122 18.39 -12.09 19.18
N LEU A 123 19.40 -11.35 19.61
CA LEU A 123 19.80 -10.10 18.96
C LEU A 123 20.35 -10.33 17.54
N VAL A 124 20.95 -11.51 17.29
CA VAL A 124 21.47 -11.85 15.95
C VAL A 124 20.33 -11.97 14.94
N ALA A 125 19.28 -12.71 15.29
CA ALA A 125 18.11 -12.84 14.42
C ALA A 125 17.34 -11.51 14.29
N ALA A 126 17.24 -10.72 15.37
CA ALA A 126 16.63 -9.41 15.34
C ALA A 126 17.35 -8.44 14.38
N ARG A 127 18.69 -8.38 14.42
CA ARG A 127 19.51 -7.59 13.50
C ARG A 127 19.33 -8.03 12.06
N LYS A 128 19.35 -9.32 11.79
CA LYS A 128 19.13 -9.87 10.44
C LYS A 128 17.75 -9.53 9.88
N ARG A 129 16.75 -9.35 10.76
CA ARG A 129 15.37 -9.06 10.36
C ARG A 129 15.07 -7.56 10.19
N LEU A 130 15.79 -6.70 10.89
CA LEU A 130 15.55 -5.25 10.89
C LEU A 130 15.50 -4.61 9.47
N PRO A 131 16.36 -5.01 8.51
CA PRO A 131 16.31 -4.49 7.14
C PRO A 131 14.99 -4.75 6.38
N HIS A 132 14.15 -5.67 6.85
CA HIS A 132 12.82 -5.88 6.30
C HIS A 132 11.82 -4.79 6.73
N LEU A 133 12.14 -4.06 7.79
CA LEU A 133 11.29 -3.01 8.37
C LEU A 133 11.82 -1.62 8.03
N CYS A 134 13.12 -1.39 8.19
CA CYS A 134 13.72 -0.08 7.97
C CYS A 134 15.14 -0.18 7.38
N GLY A 135 15.60 0.92 6.78
CA GLY A 135 16.93 1.02 6.16
C GLY A 135 18.08 1.35 7.12
N ARG A 136 17.93 1.10 8.43
CA ARG A 136 19.01 1.33 9.41
C ARG A 136 20.06 0.22 9.32
N ASP A 137 21.33 0.60 9.54
CA ASP A 137 22.41 -0.36 9.70
C ASP A 137 22.22 -1.13 11.02
N PRO A 138 21.96 -2.45 10.98
CA PRO A 138 21.61 -3.22 12.18
C PRO A 138 22.81 -3.55 13.04
N ASP A 139 24.05 -3.52 12.50
CA ASP A 139 25.21 -4.10 13.15
C ASP A 139 25.67 -3.29 14.38
N ALA A 140 25.45 -1.98 14.35
CA ALA A 140 25.82 -1.07 15.43
C ALA A 140 24.73 -0.90 16.50
N LEU A 141 23.51 -1.44 16.31
CA LEU A 141 22.35 -1.18 17.16
C LEU A 141 22.27 -2.17 18.31
N ASP A 142 21.93 -1.69 19.51
CA ASP A 142 21.56 -2.52 20.64
C ASP A 142 20.08 -2.98 20.57
N ALA A 143 19.64 -3.80 21.54
CA ALA A 143 18.28 -4.34 21.56
C ALA A 143 17.19 -3.24 21.66
N ALA A 144 17.46 -2.17 22.41
CA ALA A 144 16.52 -1.08 22.59
C ALA A 144 16.41 -0.22 21.32
N GLU A 145 17.51 0.01 20.64
CA GLU A 145 17.57 0.73 19.37
C GLU A 145 16.89 -0.04 18.23
N ILE A 146 17.08 -1.37 18.18
CA ILE A 146 16.37 -2.24 17.25
C ILE A 146 14.87 -2.21 17.51
N ALA A 147 14.45 -2.33 18.79
CA ALA A 147 13.04 -2.26 19.17
C ALA A 147 12.43 -0.92 18.76
N ARG A 148 13.12 0.20 19.04
CA ARG A 148 12.68 1.54 18.63
C ARG A 148 12.54 1.64 17.11
N GLY A 149 13.57 1.26 16.36
CA GLY A 149 13.53 1.29 14.90
C GLY A 149 12.40 0.44 14.31
N ALA A 150 12.15 -0.74 14.89
CA ALA A 150 11.05 -1.60 14.49
C ALA A 150 9.67 -0.95 14.77
N VAL A 151 9.47 -0.37 15.97
CA VAL A 151 8.21 0.29 16.33
C VAL A 151 7.96 1.52 15.46
N GLU A 152 8.97 2.36 15.25
CA GLU A 152 8.87 3.54 14.37
C GLU A 152 8.46 3.12 12.95
N SER A 153 9.14 2.14 12.38
CA SER A 153 8.84 1.64 11.04
C SER A 153 7.46 0.98 10.94
N MET A 154 7.06 0.23 11.96
CA MET A 154 5.72 -0.36 12.04
C MET A 154 4.63 0.71 12.07
N ALA A 155 4.82 1.78 12.86
CA ALA A 155 3.87 2.89 12.93
C ALA A 155 3.78 3.66 11.61
N GLU A 156 4.91 3.96 10.99
CA GLU A 156 5.00 4.61 9.68
C GLU A 156 4.28 3.79 8.60
N ASN A 157 4.66 2.51 8.46
CA ASN A 157 4.05 1.65 7.45
C ASN A 157 2.55 1.37 7.71
N ALA A 158 2.12 1.27 8.97
CA ALA A 158 0.70 1.15 9.29
C ALA A 158 -0.08 2.42 8.92
N SER A 159 0.50 3.60 9.17
CA SER A 159 -0.09 4.87 8.75
C SER A 159 -0.17 4.96 7.22
N ASP A 160 0.93 4.76 6.55
CA ASP A 160 1.08 5.08 5.14
C ASP A 160 0.52 3.99 4.22
N ALA A 161 0.89 2.73 4.45
CA ALA A 161 0.44 1.65 3.60
C ALA A 161 -1.03 1.27 3.87
N ALA A 162 -1.50 1.30 5.12
CA ALA A 162 -2.86 0.89 5.45
C ALA A 162 -3.81 2.08 5.60
N VAL A 163 -3.64 2.91 6.64
CA VAL A 163 -4.63 3.93 6.99
C VAL A 163 -4.81 4.97 5.89
N ALA A 164 -3.73 5.57 5.42
CA ALA A 164 -3.80 6.62 4.41
C ALA A 164 -4.24 6.07 3.04
N SER A 165 -3.82 4.85 2.67
CA SER A 165 -4.30 4.19 1.45
C SER A 165 -5.80 3.95 1.49
N LEU A 166 -6.33 3.46 2.62
CA LEU A 166 -7.77 3.25 2.81
C LEU A 166 -8.55 4.57 2.81
N TRP A 167 -8.01 5.61 3.43
CA TRP A 167 -8.60 6.94 3.40
C TRP A 167 -8.73 7.47 1.98
N TRP A 168 -7.66 7.44 1.19
CA TRP A 168 -7.70 7.88 -0.19
C TRP A 168 -8.59 7.00 -1.06
N GLY A 169 -8.64 5.70 -0.79
CA GLY A 169 -9.58 4.78 -1.41
C GLY A 169 -11.04 5.14 -1.10
N ALA A 170 -11.35 5.53 0.13
CA ALA A 170 -12.69 5.94 0.53
C ALA A 170 -13.10 7.27 -0.12
N VAL A 171 -12.22 8.27 -0.12
CA VAL A 171 -12.50 9.62 -0.62
C VAL A 171 -12.48 9.68 -2.15
N ALA A 172 -11.41 9.19 -2.77
CA ALA A 172 -11.15 9.33 -4.20
C ALA A 172 -11.30 8.01 -5.01
N GLY A 173 -11.72 6.90 -4.38
CA GLY A 173 -11.90 5.61 -5.04
C GLY A 173 -10.60 4.94 -5.48
N LEU A 174 -10.67 4.10 -6.50
CA LEU A 174 -9.49 3.39 -7.02
C LEU A 174 -8.34 4.34 -7.43
N PRO A 175 -8.56 5.46 -8.10
CA PRO A 175 -7.48 6.40 -8.39
C PRO A 175 -6.75 6.87 -7.12
N GLY A 176 -7.50 7.25 -6.08
CA GLY A 176 -6.93 7.71 -4.82
C GLY A 176 -6.10 6.62 -4.13
N LEU A 177 -6.64 5.40 -4.06
CA LEU A 177 -5.96 4.24 -3.48
C LEU A 177 -4.63 3.96 -4.18
N LEU A 178 -4.64 3.88 -5.53
CA LEU A 178 -3.46 3.53 -6.31
C LEU A 178 -2.42 4.65 -6.34
N VAL A 179 -2.85 5.90 -6.53
CA VAL A 179 -1.94 7.06 -6.56
C VAL A 179 -1.27 7.26 -5.22
N HIS A 180 -2.02 7.18 -4.12
CA HIS A 180 -1.44 7.29 -2.78
C HIS A 180 -0.38 6.21 -2.57
N ARG A 181 -0.69 4.94 -2.85
CA ARG A 181 0.26 3.85 -2.69
C ARG A 181 1.48 3.97 -3.60
N GLY A 182 1.30 4.51 -4.80
CA GLY A 182 2.40 4.74 -5.74
C GLY A 182 3.30 5.93 -5.38
N ALA A 183 2.79 6.88 -4.58
CA ALA A 183 3.54 8.05 -4.12
C ALA A 183 4.34 7.77 -2.83
N ASN A 184 3.93 6.77 -2.09
CA ASN A 184 4.54 6.27 -0.86
C ASN A 184 5.53 5.14 -1.17
#